data_f053bad520ec0f691cbc851a3e99d258
#
_entry.id   f053bad520ec0f691cbc851a3e99d258
#
_cell.length_a   1.000
_cell.length_b   1.000
_cell.length_c   1.000
_cell.angle_alpha   90.00
_cell.angle_beta   90.00
_cell.angle_gamma   90.00
#
_symmetry.space_group_name_H-M   'P 1'
#
loop_
_entity.id
_entity.type
_entity.pdbx_description
1 polymer ?
#
loop_
_entity_poly.entity_id
_entity_poly.type
_entity_poly.pdbx_seq_one_letter_code
_entity_poly.pdbx_strand_id
1 'polypeptide(L)'
;MNYVEAVKNERRDNDAIETRKRMTELFYEIYDKIFFKSVEAEQKSPIIGLFLNFGFLDTQLVDAETVNQLLQLNELIENQVNDHVFTIYQWLYMIFRGERETSKNEFGLDYFGSLRELRKANRISAEDEQFYKMDREKMVRFEIENMFKSTNRMTYGRSLIYSPVLQQDQIAKNPNQMWLSADKLDESINRIRELDFGCFYRDILFYDPNHDGGRMEIKKEILPDIILLPNAGHDGVMWQESVGTDRTSPARFAFPVMSVMDIDNVMLNVAGHYRWEICRKMQGVRWNDVTEKSLTSEYYDYLAFYKKNKSLSVEAKEKIKSQLLKNKGSYTQMFVQDYVLWMKYESKGNFRVNKVAREILSKYCPFVADTRYKLLENPIFRGVFSKYENYVIVQETKFKNALKKYKDHGGEITVELMEALHYYQK
;
A
#
# COMPACT_ATOMS: atom_id res chain seq x y z
N MET A 1 26.17 -15.04 -20.19
CA MET A 1 26.75 -13.92 -19.40
C MET A 1 26.71 -14.30 -17.92
N ASN A 2 27.73 -13.95 -17.16
CA ASN A 2 27.71 -14.11 -15.70
C ASN A 2 26.88 -12.97 -15.08
N TYR A 3 26.01 -13.29 -14.10
CA TYR A 3 25.17 -12.29 -13.42
C TYR A 3 26.02 -11.22 -12.73
N VAL A 4 27.09 -11.63 -12.04
CA VAL A 4 28.03 -10.71 -11.35
C VAL A 4 28.63 -9.69 -12.32
N GLU A 5 29.02 -10.12 -13.53
CA GLU A 5 29.54 -9.21 -14.55
C GLU A 5 28.46 -8.23 -15.05
N ALA A 6 27.23 -8.73 -15.26
CA ALA A 6 26.12 -7.89 -15.70
C ALA A 6 25.80 -6.80 -14.65
N VAL A 7 25.93 -7.11 -13.37
CA VAL A 7 25.71 -6.20 -12.26
C VAL A 7 26.87 -5.21 -12.11
N LYS A 8 28.12 -5.68 -11.98
CA LYS A 8 29.30 -4.83 -11.79
C LYS A 8 29.52 -3.81 -12.91
N ASN A 9 29.15 -4.18 -14.12
CA ASN A 9 29.32 -3.31 -15.30
C ASN A 9 28.07 -2.47 -15.60
N GLU A 10 27.07 -2.45 -14.72
CA GLU A 10 25.79 -1.72 -14.90
C GLU A 10 25.15 -1.92 -16.29
N ARG A 11 25.35 -3.08 -16.89
CA ARG A 11 24.90 -3.36 -18.23
C ARG A 11 23.37 -3.32 -18.31
N ARG A 12 22.87 -2.69 -19.37
CA ARG A 12 21.43 -2.53 -19.66
C ARG A 12 21.03 -3.11 -21.03
N ASP A 13 21.92 -3.87 -21.66
CA ASP A 13 21.60 -4.58 -22.88
C ASP A 13 20.65 -5.76 -22.65
N ASN A 14 20.11 -6.32 -23.72
CA ASN A 14 19.14 -7.41 -23.65
C ASN A 14 19.68 -8.65 -22.89
N ASP A 15 20.96 -8.96 -23.06
CA ASP A 15 21.59 -10.09 -22.37
C ASP A 15 21.66 -9.87 -20.85
N ALA A 16 21.92 -8.64 -20.42
CA ALA A 16 21.95 -8.30 -18.99
C ALA A 16 20.54 -8.33 -18.39
N ILE A 17 19.53 -7.88 -19.13
CA ILE A 17 18.12 -7.94 -18.73
C ILE A 17 17.68 -9.40 -18.58
N GLU A 18 17.96 -10.24 -19.55
CA GLU A 18 17.60 -11.66 -19.52
C GLU A 18 18.33 -12.41 -18.40
N THR A 19 19.61 -12.10 -18.17
CA THR A 19 20.40 -12.67 -17.06
C THR A 19 19.77 -12.32 -15.71
N ARG A 20 19.36 -11.07 -15.51
CA ARG A 20 18.68 -10.64 -14.27
C ARG A 20 17.33 -11.31 -14.09
N LYS A 21 16.56 -11.42 -15.16
CA LYS A 21 15.28 -12.12 -15.16
C LYS A 21 15.45 -13.58 -14.74
N ARG A 22 16.42 -14.28 -15.35
CA ARG A 22 16.73 -15.67 -14.99
C ARG A 22 17.18 -15.83 -13.56
N MET A 23 17.99 -14.90 -13.03
CA MET A 23 18.40 -14.90 -11.63
C MET A 23 17.18 -14.74 -10.70
N THR A 24 16.24 -13.89 -11.06
CA THR A 24 15.00 -13.69 -10.28
C THR A 24 14.14 -14.96 -10.26
N GLU A 25 13.98 -15.65 -11.39
CA GLU A 25 13.27 -16.93 -11.46
C GLU A 25 13.91 -17.99 -10.59
N LEU A 26 15.24 -18.13 -10.65
CA LEU A 26 16.00 -19.07 -9.81
C LEU A 26 15.88 -18.74 -8.31
N PHE A 27 15.85 -17.45 -7.98
CA PHE A 27 15.64 -17.03 -6.60
C PHE A 27 14.32 -17.56 -6.04
N TYR A 28 13.26 -17.54 -6.83
CA TYR A 28 11.94 -18.05 -6.42
C TYR A 28 11.93 -19.56 -6.20
N GLU A 29 12.50 -20.30 -7.13
CA GLU A 29 12.60 -21.75 -7.04
C GLU A 29 13.38 -22.18 -5.80
N ILE A 30 14.41 -21.40 -5.42
CA ILE A 30 15.23 -21.66 -4.24
C ILE A 30 14.52 -21.21 -2.97
N TYR A 31 13.84 -20.05 -3.03
CA TYR A 31 13.12 -19.50 -1.88
C TYR A 31 12.04 -20.46 -1.38
N ASP A 32 11.25 -21.01 -2.28
CA ASP A 32 10.22 -22.02 -1.97
C ASP A 32 10.81 -23.21 -1.19
N LYS A 33 11.88 -23.80 -1.73
CA LYS A 33 12.55 -24.96 -1.10
C LYS A 33 13.17 -24.64 0.26
N ILE A 34 13.80 -23.47 0.39
CA ILE A 34 14.45 -23.05 1.64
C ILE A 34 13.40 -22.71 2.69
N PHE A 35 12.29 -22.08 2.29
CA PHE A 35 11.19 -21.76 3.19
C PHE A 35 10.66 -23.02 3.88
N PHE A 36 10.25 -24.04 3.11
CA PHE A 36 9.70 -25.27 3.71
C PHE A 36 10.72 -26.00 4.59
N LYS A 37 11.98 -26.08 4.16
CA LYS A 37 13.04 -26.64 5.00
C LYS A 37 13.24 -25.86 6.30
N SER A 38 13.10 -24.53 6.28
CA SER A 38 13.25 -23.70 7.47
C SER A 38 12.08 -23.83 8.45
N VAL A 39 10.86 -24.10 7.94
CA VAL A 39 9.67 -24.32 8.77
C VAL A 39 9.72 -25.70 9.46
N GLU A 40 10.30 -26.71 8.81
CA GLU A 40 10.49 -28.05 9.36
C GLU A 40 11.66 -28.16 10.35
N ALA A 41 12.59 -27.21 10.31
CA ALA A 41 13.78 -27.23 11.16
C ALA A 41 13.49 -26.73 12.59
N GLU A 42 13.97 -27.44 13.61
CA GLU A 42 13.90 -27.01 15.01
C GLU A 42 14.65 -25.69 15.26
N GLN A 43 15.74 -25.46 14.53
CA GLN A 43 16.52 -24.23 14.57
C GLN A 43 16.92 -23.80 13.16
N LYS A 44 16.64 -22.53 12.85
CA LYS A 44 17.02 -21.89 11.58
C LYS A 44 18.48 -21.44 11.63
N SER A 45 19.28 -21.88 10.66
CA SER A 45 20.65 -21.39 10.51
C SER A 45 20.66 -19.87 10.21
N PRO A 46 21.58 -19.08 10.81
CA PRO A 46 21.70 -17.65 10.51
C PRO A 46 21.83 -17.33 9.02
N ILE A 47 22.54 -18.15 8.26
CA ILE A 47 22.69 -18.00 6.79
C ILE A 47 21.34 -18.18 6.08
N ILE A 48 20.53 -19.12 6.53
CA ILE A 48 19.16 -19.29 6.01
C ILE A 48 18.32 -18.07 6.33
N GLY A 49 18.41 -17.52 7.55
CA GLY A 49 17.76 -16.28 7.93
C GLY A 49 18.16 -15.10 7.03
N LEU A 50 19.46 -14.95 6.76
CA LEU A 50 19.94 -13.93 5.82
C LEU A 50 19.33 -14.06 4.42
N PHE A 51 19.31 -15.28 3.88
CA PHE A 51 18.69 -15.52 2.57
C PHE A 51 17.21 -15.18 2.57
N LEU A 52 16.46 -15.62 3.59
CA LEU A 52 15.02 -15.43 3.67
C LEU A 52 14.61 -13.94 3.86
N ASN A 53 15.44 -13.15 4.57
CA ASN A 53 15.13 -11.76 4.88
C ASN A 53 15.83 -10.74 3.96
N PHE A 54 16.99 -11.08 3.38
CA PHE A 54 17.79 -10.15 2.57
C PHE A 54 18.04 -10.62 1.12
N GLY A 55 17.75 -11.87 0.78
CA GLY A 55 18.01 -12.43 -0.54
C GLY A 55 19.41 -13.04 -0.68
N PHE A 56 19.89 -13.13 -1.91
CA PHE A 56 21.21 -13.65 -2.19
C PHE A 56 22.34 -12.72 -1.73
N LEU A 57 23.31 -13.30 -1.04
CA LEU A 57 24.56 -12.66 -0.71
C LEU A 57 25.70 -13.37 -1.50
N ASP A 58 26.34 -12.61 -2.39
CA ASP A 58 27.49 -13.08 -3.14
C ASP A 58 28.75 -12.37 -2.59
N THR A 59 29.72 -13.14 -2.13
CA THR A 59 30.99 -12.63 -1.57
C THR A 59 31.82 -11.82 -2.57
N GLN A 60 31.53 -11.90 -3.85
CA GLN A 60 32.12 -11.04 -4.88
C GLN A 60 31.44 -9.67 -4.96
N LEU A 61 30.24 -9.54 -4.41
CA LEU A 61 29.41 -8.33 -4.45
C LEU A 61 29.27 -7.65 -3.08
N VAL A 62 29.46 -8.39 -1.98
CA VAL A 62 29.32 -7.89 -0.61
C VAL A 62 30.50 -8.36 0.23
N ASP A 63 31.15 -7.46 0.97
CA ASP A 63 32.29 -7.81 1.82
C ASP A 63 31.86 -8.50 3.13
N ALA A 64 32.85 -9.12 3.80
CA ALA A 64 32.60 -9.88 5.02
C ALA A 64 32.15 -9.02 6.20
N GLU A 65 32.56 -7.75 6.27
CA GLU A 65 32.14 -6.83 7.33
C GLU A 65 30.65 -6.52 7.20
N THR A 66 30.20 -6.22 5.99
CA THR A 66 28.78 -5.99 5.70
C THR A 66 27.94 -7.25 5.96
N VAL A 67 28.44 -8.44 5.63
CA VAL A 67 27.74 -9.70 5.95
C VAL A 67 27.56 -9.86 7.46
N ASN A 68 28.58 -9.55 8.26
CA ASN A 68 28.47 -9.61 9.72
C ASN A 68 27.45 -8.61 10.28
N GLN A 69 27.39 -7.40 9.72
CA GLN A 69 26.38 -6.41 10.11
C GLN A 69 24.97 -6.86 9.73
N LEU A 70 24.79 -7.53 8.59
CA LEU A 70 23.52 -8.10 8.17
C LEU A 70 23.08 -9.27 9.07
N LEU A 71 24.01 -10.07 9.58
CA LEU A 71 23.71 -11.10 10.58
C LEU A 71 23.14 -10.51 11.87
N GLN A 72 23.73 -9.43 12.36
CA GLN A 72 23.21 -8.71 13.54
C GLN A 72 21.81 -8.13 13.27
N LEU A 73 21.58 -7.54 12.09
CA LEU A 73 20.26 -7.07 11.68
C LEU A 73 19.24 -8.20 11.59
N ASN A 74 19.64 -9.37 11.11
CA ASN A 74 18.75 -10.51 11.01
C ASN A 74 18.21 -10.94 12.38
N GLU A 75 19.06 -10.91 13.42
CA GLU A 75 18.62 -11.18 14.80
C GLU A 75 17.56 -10.16 15.28
N LEU A 76 17.74 -8.88 14.95
CA LEU A 76 16.77 -7.84 15.28
C LEU A 76 15.44 -8.05 14.55
N ILE A 77 15.49 -8.39 13.25
CA ILE A 77 14.30 -8.65 12.44
C ILE A 77 13.52 -9.85 12.98
N GLU A 78 14.19 -10.93 13.34
CA GLU A 78 13.56 -12.15 13.85
C GLU A 78 12.89 -11.94 15.22
N ASN A 79 13.39 -11.02 16.02
CA ASN A 79 12.84 -10.66 17.33
C ASN A 79 11.79 -9.53 17.26
N GLN A 80 11.59 -8.91 16.10
CA GLN A 80 10.61 -7.85 15.93
C GLN A 80 9.21 -8.44 15.88
N VAL A 81 8.33 -7.99 16.77
CA VAL A 81 6.90 -8.34 16.79
C VAL A 81 6.12 -7.09 16.44
N ASN A 82 5.26 -7.18 15.42
CA ASN A 82 4.36 -6.12 15.01
C ASN A 82 3.09 -6.70 14.40
N ASP A 83 1.96 -5.99 14.53
CA ASP A 83 0.65 -6.49 14.12
C ASP A 83 0.35 -6.29 12.63
N HIS A 84 1.12 -5.43 11.94
CA HIS A 84 0.88 -5.09 10.53
C HIS A 84 2.16 -4.87 9.71
N VAL A 85 3.36 -5.08 10.28
CA VAL A 85 4.64 -5.05 9.55
C VAL A 85 5.30 -6.41 9.65
N PHE A 86 5.54 -7.04 8.52
CA PHE A 86 6.04 -8.41 8.43
C PHE A 86 7.17 -8.50 7.42
N THR A 87 8.18 -9.32 7.69
CA THR A 87 9.03 -9.79 6.59
C THR A 87 8.23 -10.76 5.73
N ILE A 88 8.66 -10.97 4.49
CA ILE A 88 8.02 -11.98 3.64
C ILE A 88 8.06 -13.38 4.27
N TYR A 89 9.14 -13.71 4.99
CA TYR A 89 9.23 -14.97 5.71
C TYR A 89 8.13 -15.09 6.78
N GLN A 90 7.95 -14.06 7.62
CA GLN A 90 6.90 -14.02 8.65
C GLN A 90 5.51 -14.09 8.01
N TRP A 91 5.30 -13.36 6.92
CA TRP A 91 4.04 -13.35 6.16
C TRP A 91 3.66 -14.75 5.65
N LEU A 92 4.60 -15.43 4.98
CA LEU A 92 4.39 -16.79 4.47
C LEU A 92 4.19 -17.80 5.60
N TYR A 93 4.89 -17.61 6.73
CA TYR A 93 4.74 -18.46 7.90
C TYR A 93 3.35 -18.35 8.52
N MET A 94 2.79 -17.14 8.61
CA MET A 94 1.41 -16.93 9.06
C MET A 94 0.38 -17.58 8.12
N ILE A 95 0.59 -17.52 6.80
CA ILE A 95 -0.26 -18.25 5.84
C ILE A 95 -0.15 -19.75 6.05
N PHE A 96 1.06 -20.27 6.24
CA PHE A 96 1.29 -21.69 6.55
C PHE A 96 0.53 -22.14 7.79
N ARG A 97 0.54 -21.31 8.84
CA ARG A 97 -0.24 -21.56 10.07
C ARG A 97 -1.74 -21.31 9.93
N GLY A 98 -2.18 -20.64 8.88
CA GLY A 98 -3.58 -20.28 8.64
C GLY A 98 -4.05 -19.06 9.43
N GLU A 99 -3.13 -18.23 9.86
CA GLU A 99 -3.39 -16.96 10.58
C GLU A 99 -3.67 -15.81 9.61
N ARG A 100 -3.26 -15.95 8.35
CA ARG A 100 -3.48 -14.97 7.27
C ARG A 100 -3.97 -15.65 6.00
N GLU A 101 -4.73 -14.89 5.21
CA GLU A 101 -5.19 -15.31 3.90
C GLU A 101 -4.18 -14.95 2.81
N THR A 102 -4.18 -15.72 1.72
CA THR A 102 -3.34 -15.45 0.56
C THR A 102 -3.74 -14.14 -0.12
N SER A 103 -2.79 -13.53 -0.81
CA SER A 103 -3.02 -12.36 -1.64
C SER A 103 -3.79 -12.72 -2.91
N LYS A 104 -4.43 -11.72 -3.52
CA LYS A 104 -5.06 -11.86 -4.82
C LYS A 104 -4.01 -11.85 -5.93
N ASN A 105 -4.17 -12.73 -6.89
CA ASN A 105 -3.34 -12.79 -8.08
C ASN A 105 -3.70 -11.67 -9.08
N GLU A 106 -3.07 -11.67 -10.24
CA GLU A 106 -3.29 -10.69 -11.30
C GLU A 106 -4.73 -10.67 -11.87
N PHE A 107 -5.50 -11.74 -11.64
CA PHE A 107 -6.91 -11.85 -12.03
C PHE A 107 -7.87 -11.44 -10.89
N GLY A 108 -7.34 -10.96 -9.77
CA GLY A 108 -8.13 -10.57 -8.59
C GLY A 108 -8.64 -11.75 -7.75
N LEU A 109 -8.06 -12.94 -7.92
CA LEU A 109 -8.43 -14.17 -7.24
C LEU A 109 -7.40 -14.50 -6.14
N ASP A 110 -7.85 -14.74 -4.92
CA ASP A 110 -7.09 -15.41 -3.88
C ASP A 110 -6.94 -16.91 -4.19
N TYR A 111 -6.27 -17.64 -3.30
CA TYR A 111 -6.08 -19.08 -3.48
C TYR A 111 -7.41 -19.83 -3.64
N PHE A 112 -8.39 -19.57 -2.78
CA PHE A 112 -9.68 -20.24 -2.82
C PHE A 112 -10.49 -19.83 -4.07
N GLY A 113 -10.40 -18.58 -4.48
CA GLY A 113 -10.98 -18.10 -5.74
C GLY A 113 -10.38 -18.82 -6.96
N SER A 114 -9.05 -18.99 -6.94
CA SER A 114 -8.34 -19.71 -8.00
C SER A 114 -8.74 -21.18 -8.09
N LEU A 115 -8.92 -21.86 -6.94
CA LEU A 115 -9.43 -23.24 -6.93
C LEU A 115 -10.85 -23.35 -7.52
N ARG A 116 -11.75 -22.41 -7.16
CA ARG A 116 -13.10 -22.38 -7.72
C ARG A 116 -13.10 -22.21 -9.24
N GLU A 117 -12.23 -21.36 -9.78
CA GLU A 117 -12.11 -21.19 -11.23
C GLU A 117 -11.53 -22.43 -11.92
N LEU A 118 -10.55 -23.11 -11.31
CA LEU A 118 -10.01 -24.38 -11.82
C LEU A 118 -11.11 -25.46 -11.87
N ARG A 119 -11.97 -25.53 -10.85
CA ARG A 119 -13.11 -26.45 -10.82
C ARG A 119 -14.14 -26.11 -11.90
N LYS A 120 -14.51 -24.83 -12.05
CA LYS A 120 -15.43 -24.40 -13.12
C LYS A 120 -14.90 -24.74 -14.51
N ALA A 121 -13.57 -24.68 -14.68
CA ALA A 121 -12.91 -25.07 -15.92
C ALA A 121 -12.72 -26.59 -16.07
N ASN A 122 -13.28 -27.43 -15.19
CA ASN A 122 -13.10 -28.88 -15.13
C ASN A 122 -11.65 -29.37 -15.10
N ARG A 123 -10.75 -28.56 -14.51
CA ARG A 123 -9.31 -28.90 -14.34
C ARG A 123 -9.04 -29.67 -13.04
N ILE A 124 -9.93 -29.55 -12.07
CA ILE A 124 -9.90 -30.29 -10.80
C ILE A 124 -11.32 -30.79 -10.47
N SER A 125 -11.42 -31.88 -9.71
CA SER A 125 -12.70 -32.41 -9.21
C SER A 125 -13.20 -31.60 -8.01
N ALA A 126 -14.42 -31.87 -7.54
CA ALA A 126 -14.94 -31.30 -6.30
C ALA A 126 -14.19 -31.82 -5.06
N GLU A 127 -13.76 -33.07 -5.10
CA GLU A 127 -12.96 -33.71 -4.06
C GLU A 127 -11.56 -33.09 -4.01
N ASP A 128 -10.92 -32.89 -5.17
CA ASP A 128 -9.63 -32.18 -5.25
C ASP A 128 -9.73 -30.76 -4.70
N GLU A 129 -10.79 -30.02 -5.03
CA GLU A 129 -11.01 -28.68 -4.48
C GLU A 129 -11.06 -28.69 -2.94
N GLN A 130 -11.80 -29.63 -2.35
CA GLN A 130 -11.88 -29.74 -0.90
C GLN A 130 -10.53 -30.14 -0.28
N PHE A 131 -9.83 -31.07 -0.88
CA PHE A 131 -8.51 -31.49 -0.44
C PHE A 131 -7.50 -30.32 -0.50
N TYR A 132 -7.46 -29.60 -1.63
CA TYR A 132 -6.52 -28.47 -1.81
C TYR A 132 -6.84 -27.28 -0.89
N LYS A 133 -8.09 -27.07 -0.49
CA LYS A 133 -8.45 -26.05 0.49
C LYS A 133 -7.76 -26.25 1.86
N MET A 134 -7.40 -27.47 2.19
CA MET A 134 -6.72 -27.81 3.44
C MET A 134 -5.19 -27.88 3.30
N ASP A 135 -4.68 -27.80 2.07
CA ASP A 135 -3.27 -27.93 1.77
C ASP A 135 -2.52 -26.61 2.00
N ARG A 136 -1.89 -26.49 3.15
CA ARG A 136 -1.15 -25.29 3.56
C ARG A 136 0.08 -25.03 2.68
N GLU A 137 0.75 -26.08 2.23
CA GLU A 137 1.91 -25.91 1.33
C GLU A 137 1.48 -25.30 0.00
N LYS A 138 0.39 -25.76 -0.58
CA LYS A 138 -0.14 -25.17 -1.82
C LYS A 138 -0.56 -23.71 -1.66
N MET A 139 -1.12 -23.34 -0.50
CA MET A 139 -1.43 -21.94 -0.19
C MET A 139 -0.17 -21.09 -0.17
N VAL A 140 0.88 -21.54 0.51
CA VAL A 140 2.16 -20.82 0.57
C VAL A 140 2.82 -20.74 -0.80
N ARG A 141 2.84 -21.83 -1.58
CA ARG A 141 3.38 -21.82 -2.95
C ARG A 141 2.63 -20.86 -3.87
N PHE A 142 1.31 -20.81 -3.74
CA PHE A 142 0.49 -19.83 -4.45
C PHE A 142 0.88 -18.39 -4.08
N GLU A 143 1.08 -18.11 -2.78
CA GLU A 143 1.47 -16.78 -2.31
C GLU A 143 2.87 -16.39 -2.78
N ILE A 144 3.84 -17.31 -2.70
CA ILE A 144 5.20 -17.11 -3.22
C ILE A 144 5.15 -16.77 -4.72
N GLU A 145 4.47 -17.59 -5.51
CA GLU A 145 4.34 -17.37 -6.96
C GLU A 145 3.67 -16.02 -7.27
N ASN A 146 2.56 -15.73 -6.59
CA ASN A 146 1.80 -14.50 -6.78
C ASN A 146 2.65 -13.27 -6.41
N MET A 147 3.27 -13.27 -5.26
CA MET A 147 4.10 -12.19 -4.79
C MET A 147 5.26 -11.92 -5.74
N PHE A 148 5.93 -12.95 -6.18
CA PHE A 148 7.09 -12.83 -7.06
C PHE A 148 6.71 -12.44 -8.49
N LYS A 149 5.59 -12.90 -9.02
CA LYS A 149 5.04 -12.39 -10.28
C LYS A 149 4.68 -10.92 -10.19
N SER A 150 4.07 -10.50 -9.08
CA SER A 150 3.72 -9.10 -8.83
C SER A 150 4.96 -8.23 -8.67
N THR A 151 5.97 -8.69 -7.92
CA THR A 151 7.24 -7.98 -7.77
C THR A 151 8.05 -7.92 -9.06
N ASN A 152 7.97 -8.90 -9.95
CA ASN A 152 8.56 -8.82 -11.29
C ASN A 152 8.00 -7.65 -12.10
N ARG A 153 6.70 -7.38 -12.03
CA ARG A 153 6.13 -6.17 -12.65
C ARG A 153 6.70 -4.88 -12.05
N MET A 154 6.93 -4.87 -10.75
CA MET A 154 7.59 -3.77 -10.04
C MET A 154 9.05 -3.61 -10.47
N THR A 155 9.76 -4.72 -10.68
CA THR A 155 11.18 -4.75 -11.08
C THR A 155 11.42 -4.36 -12.53
N TYR A 156 10.65 -4.94 -13.46
CA TYR A 156 10.87 -4.80 -14.90
C TYR A 156 10.14 -3.61 -15.54
N GLY A 157 9.07 -3.12 -14.90
CA GLY A 157 8.29 -2.00 -15.43
C GLY A 157 8.97 -0.63 -15.32
N ARG A 158 9.84 -0.42 -14.34
CA ARG A 158 10.50 0.86 -14.03
C ARG A 158 11.81 0.68 -13.28
N SER A 159 12.84 0.16 -13.96
CA SER A 159 14.21 0.15 -13.43
C SER A 159 14.40 -0.20 -11.93
N LEU A 160 14.64 -1.48 -11.63
CA LEU A 160 15.36 -1.92 -10.43
C LEU A 160 14.73 -1.59 -9.06
N ILE A 161 13.41 -1.68 -8.91
CA ILE A 161 12.80 -1.57 -7.60
C ILE A 161 13.17 -2.79 -6.73
N TYR A 162 13.38 -3.93 -7.36
CA TYR A 162 13.66 -5.19 -6.69
C TYR A 162 14.82 -5.94 -7.35
N SER A 163 15.87 -6.19 -6.62
CA SER A 163 16.94 -7.13 -6.99
C SER A 163 17.14 -8.12 -5.84
N PRO A 164 16.96 -9.42 -6.07
CA PRO A 164 17.14 -10.42 -5.01
C PRO A 164 18.61 -10.63 -4.64
N VAL A 165 19.54 -9.88 -5.23
CA VAL A 165 20.98 -9.96 -4.99
C VAL A 165 21.47 -8.64 -4.45
N LEU A 166 21.98 -8.66 -3.22
CA LEU A 166 22.56 -7.50 -2.57
C LEU A 166 23.95 -7.17 -3.17
N GLN A 167 24.22 -5.88 -3.29
CA GLN A 167 25.48 -5.34 -3.80
C GLN A 167 26.04 -4.32 -2.80
N GLN A 168 27.35 -4.28 -2.65
CA GLN A 168 28.02 -3.41 -1.70
C GLN A 168 27.75 -1.93 -1.93
N ASP A 169 27.66 -1.51 -3.18
CA ASP A 169 27.37 -0.13 -3.59
C ASP A 169 25.93 0.30 -3.31
N GLN A 170 25.03 -0.65 -3.10
CA GLN A 170 23.63 -0.41 -2.72
C GLN A 170 23.44 -0.34 -1.19
N ILE A 171 24.43 -0.77 -0.41
CA ILE A 171 24.35 -0.85 1.05
C ILE A 171 25.20 0.26 1.64
N ALA A 172 24.60 1.09 2.52
CA ALA A 172 25.33 2.09 3.26
C ALA A 172 26.38 1.42 4.17
N LYS A 173 27.45 2.16 4.55
CA LYS A 173 28.45 1.69 5.52
C LYS A 173 27.84 1.16 6.82
N ASN A 174 26.69 1.68 7.21
CA ASN A 174 25.88 1.16 8.30
C ASN A 174 24.52 0.72 7.76
N PRO A 175 24.28 -0.58 7.54
CA PRO A 175 23.02 -1.13 7.05
C PRO A 175 21.80 -0.76 7.90
N ASN A 176 21.99 -0.50 9.22
CA ASN A 176 20.89 -0.06 10.10
C ASN A 176 20.21 1.23 9.64
N GLN A 177 20.92 2.10 8.91
CA GLN A 177 20.34 3.32 8.38
C GLN A 177 19.32 3.05 7.27
N MET A 178 19.54 1.98 6.50
CA MET A 178 18.69 1.59 5.37
C MET A 178 17.59 0.60 5.77
N TRP A 179 17.80 -0.12 6.86
CA TRP A 179 16.82 -1.09 7.32
C TRP A 179 15.51 -0.42 7.70
N LEU A 180 14.41 -0.95 7.16
CA LEU A 180 13.05 -0.56 7.49
C LEU A 180 12.54 -1.39 8.67
N SER A 181 12.73 -0.89 9.89
CA SER A 181 12.12 -1.47 11.09
C SER A 181 10.62 -1.15 11.13
N ALA A 182 9.85 -1.92 11.92
CA ALA A 182 8.45 -1.64 12.16
C ALA A 182 8.26 -0.23 12.71
N ASP A 183 9.08 0.20 13.67
CA ASP A 183 8.99 1.54 14.27
C ASP A 183 9.14 2.66 13.22
N LYS A 184 10.12 2.55 12.30
CA LYS A 184 10.29 3.53 11.21
C LYS A 184 9.09 3.59 10.29
N LEU A 185 8.49 2.44 10.00
CA LEU A 185 7.30 2.35 9.14
C LEU A 185 6.06 2.88 9.85
N ASP A 186 5.90 2.58 11.13
CA ASP A 186 4.82 3.10 11.97
C ASP A 186 4.92 4.61 12.14
N GLU A 187 6.12 5.14 12.37
CA GLU A 187 6.37 6.58 12.38
C GLU A 187 5.97 7.23 11.05
N SER A 188 6.33 6.61 9.92
CA SER A 188 5.99 7.13 8.60
C SER A 188 4.48 7.11 8.33
N ILE A 189 3.78 6.04 8.73
CA ILE A 189 2.31 5.97 8.71
C ILE A 189 1.70 7.05 9.60
N ASN A 190 2.21 7.22 10.82
CA ASN A 190 1.69 8.21 11.76
C ASN A 190 1.87 9.63 11.22
N ARG A 191 2.99 9.96 10.57
CA ARG A 191 3.16 11.26 9.89
C ARG A 191 2.13 11.50 8.80
N ILE A 192 1.69 10.46 8.10
CA ILE A 192 0.56 10.59 7.16
C ILE A 192 -0.73 10.86 7.92
N ARG A 193 -1.01 10.11 9.00
CA ARG A 193 -2.24 10.27 9.82
C ARG A 193 -2.32 11.63 10.50
N GLU A 194 -1.18 12.23 10.87
CA GLU A 194 -1.07 13.59 11.43
C GLU A 194 -1.40 14.69 10.41
N LEU A 195 -1.36 14.38 9.12
CA LEU A 195 -1.72 15.32 8.04
C LEU A 195 -3.05 14.93 7.40
N ASP A 196 -3.12 13.80 6.69
CA ASP A 196 -4.34 13.23 6.11
C ASP A 196 -4.91 12.16 7.05
N PHE A 197 -5.64 12.58 8.08
CA PHE A 197 -6.22 11.67 9.07
C PHE A 197 -7.18 10.65 8.44
N GLY A 198 -7.79 10.98 7.31
CA GLY A 198 -8.72 10.11 6.61
C GLY A 198 -8.05 9.08 5.69
N CYS A 199 -6.70 9.05 5.57
CA CYS A 199 -6.00 8.22 4.60
C CYS A 199 -6.37 6.74 4.69
N PHE A 200 -6.41 6.20 5.90
CA PHE A 200 -6.68 4.77 6.15
C PHE A 200 -8.13 4.49 6.58
N TYR A 201 -9.00 5.49 6.55
CA TYR A 201 -10.42 5.30 6.87
C TYR A 201 -11.21 4.83 5.65
N ARG A 202 -12.16 3.91 5.90
CA ARG A 202 -13.11 3.40 4.91
C ARG A 202 -14.52 3.48 5.44
N ASP A 203 -15.48 3.54 4.52
CA ASP A 203 -16.88 3.32 4.82
C ASP A 203 -17.16 1.82 4.88
N ILE A 204 -17.54 1.33 6.05
CA ILE A 204 -17.96 -0.04 6.27
C ILE A 204 -19.42 -0.08 6.71
N LEU A 205 -20.07 -1.22 6.55
CA LEU A 205 -21.43 -1.43 6.99
C LEU A 205 -21.43 -1.95 8.44
N PHE A 206 -21.87 -1.13 9.38
CA PHE A 206 -22.28 -1.61 10.70
C PHE A 206 -23.64 -2.28 10.57
N TYR A 207 -23.78 -3.48 11.14
CA TYR A 207 -25.04 -4.21 11.09
C TYR A 207 -25.33 -4.92 12.40
N ASP A 208 -26.43 -4.50 13.05
CA ASP A 208 -27.06 -5.19 14.19
C ASP A 208 -28.49 -5.57 13.81
N PRO A 209 -28.77 -6.85 13.55
CA PRO A 209 -30.09 -7.31 13.12
C PRO A 209 -31.15 -7.25 14.22
N ASN A 210 -30.76 -7.10 15.50
CA ASN A 210 -31.66 -7.17 16.64
C ASN A 210 -32.38 -5.84 16.94
N HIS A 211 -31.91 -4.74 16.33
CA HIS A 211 -32.42 -3.41 16.64
C HIS A 211 -32.71 -2.60 15.39
N ASP A 212 -33.84 -1.93 15.38
CA ASP A 212 -34.18 -0.96 14.33
C ASP A 212 -33.16 0.17 14.27
N GLY A 213 -32.73 0.53 13.05
CA GLY A 213 -31.63 1.49 12.86
C GLY A 213 -30.23 0.90 13.01
N GLY A 214 -30.10 -0.42 13.34
CA GLY A 214 -28.83 -1.12 13.44
C GLY A 214 -28.09 -1.36 12.11
N ARG A 215 -28.54 -0.71 11.02
CA ARG A 215 -27.85 -0.74 9.71
C ARG A 215 -27.44 0.67 9.33
N MET A 216 -26.14 0.95 9.39
CA MET A 216 -25.59 2.26 9.04
C MET A 216 -24.17 2.15 8.47
N GLU A 217 -23.79 3.08 7.62
CA GLU A 217 -22.38 3.22 7.18
C GLU A 217 -21.58 3.97 8.24
N ILE A 218 -20.43 3.41 8.62
CA ILE A 218 -19.54 4.00 9.61
C ILE A 218 -18.13 4.14 9.03
N LYS A 219 -17.38 5.11 9.56
CA LYS A 219 -15.95 5.29 9.25
C LYS A 219 -15.11 4.41 10.16
N LYS A 220 -14.32 3.50 9.59
CA LYS A 220 -13.38 2.64 10.32
C LYS A 220 -11.97 2.78 9.77
N GLU A 221 -11.00 2.96 10.66
CA GLU A 221 -9.59 2.96 10.30
C GLU A 221 -9.11 1.53 10.10
N ILE A 222 -8.45 1.26 8.98
CA ILE A 222 -7.89 -0.05 8.64
C ILE A 222 -6.50 0.18 8.05
N LEU A 223 -5.48 -0.04 8.87
CA LEU A 223 -4.09 0.07 8.44
C LEU A 223 -3.75 -1.03 7.44
N PRO A 224 -2.84 -0.76 6.49
CA PRO A 224 -2.37 -1.78 5.57
C PRO A 224 -1.43 -2.77 6.26
N ASP A 225 -1.45 -4.02 5.82
CA ASP A 225 -0.35 -4.95 6.08
C ASP A 225 0.86 -4.52 5.24
N ILE A 226 2.01 -4.36 5.88
CA ILE A 226 3.28 -4.02 5.23
C ILE A 226 4.15 -5.25 5.15
N ILE A 227 4.59 -5.60 3.93
CA ILE A 227 5.39 -6.78 3.67
C ILE A 227 6.77 -6.34 3.17
N LEU A 228 7.79 -6.71 3.93
CA LEU A 228 9.19 -6.39 3.63
C LEU A 228 9.79 -7.49 2.75
N LEU A 229 10.18 -7.10 1.54
CA LEU A 229 10.78 -7.98 0.54
C LEU A 229 12.29 -8.12 0.76
N PRO A 230 12.86 -9.30 0.51
CA PRO A 230 14.26 -9.61 0.81
C PRO A 230 15.23 -8.98 -0.19
N ASN A 231 15.44 -7.66 -0.09
CA ASN A 231 16.35 -6.94 -0.97
C ASN A 231 16.63 -5.50 -0.50
N ALA A 232 17.52 -4.81 -1.24
CA ALA A 232 17.67 -3.37 -1.21
C ALA A 232 16.95 -2.74 -2.40
N GLY A 233 16.26 -1.62 -2.19
CA GLY A 233 15.52 -0.93 -3.23
C GLY A 233 15.25 0.53 -2.89
N HIS A 234 14.69 1.27 -3.85
CA HIS A 234 14.47 2.72 -3.73
C HIS A 234 12.99 3.13 -3.84
N ASP A 235 12.08 2.16 -3.88
CA ASP A 235 10.66 2.45 -4.01
C ASP A 235 9.83 1.47 -3.17
N GLY A 236 8.57 1.77 -3.01
CA GLY A 236 7.57 0.90 -2.40
C GLY A 236 6.33 0.87 -3.28
N VAL A 237 5.52 -0.13 -3.10
CA VAL A 237 4.32 -0.29 -3.90
C VAL A 237 3.12 -0.66 -3.05
N MET A 238 1.97 -0.19 -3.45
CA MET A 238 0.72 -0.77 -3.04
C MET A 238 0.53 -2.08 -3.82
N TRP A 239 0.80 -3.20 -3.16
CA TRP A 239 0.66 -4.50 -3.80
C TRP A 239 -0.80 -4.87 -4.01
N GLN A 240 -1.64 -4.65 -2.99
CA GLN A 240 -3.08 -4.81 -3.10
C GLN A 240 -3.82 -3.75 -2.29
N GLU A 241 -4.90 -3.25 -2.86
CA GLU A 241 -5.89 -2.41 -2.18
C GLU A 241 -6.98 -3.20 -1.44
N SER A 242 -6.82 -4.47 -1.19
CA SER A 242 -7.78 -5.45 -0.69
C SER A 242 -8.94 -4.87 0.14
N VAL A 243 -10.17 -4.99 -0.33
CA VAL A 243 -11.34 -4.41 0.35
C VAL A 243 -12.23 -5.48 0.98
N GLY A 244 -12.13 -6.75 0.55
CA GLY A 244 -13.01 -7.81 1.02
C GLY A 244 -14.50 -7.58 0.75
N THR A 245 -15.34 -8.52 1.08
CA THR A 245 -16.80 -8.44 0.92
C THR A 245 -17.40 -7.48 1.94
N ASP A 246 -16.90 -7.48 3.16
CA ASP A 246 -17.27 -6.59 4.27
C ASP A 246 -16.52 -5.28 4.31
N ARG A 247 -15.59 -5.07 3.36
CA ARG A 247 -14.70 -3.91 3.25
C ARG A 247 -13.70 -3.75 4.41
N THR A 248 -13.45 -4.80 5.19
CA THR A 248 -12.56 -4.75 6.36
C THR A 248 -11.18 -5.34 6.10
N SER A 249 -10.96 -6.06 4.98
CA SER A 249 -9.65 -6.63 4.66
C SER A 249 -8.58 -5.54 4.50
N PRO A 250 -7.41 -5.64 5.17
CA PRO A 250 -6.31 -4.71 5.00
C PRO A 250 -5.80 -4.66 3.56
N ALA A 251 -5.36 -3.50 3.12
CA ALA A 251 -4.52 -3.39 1.94
C ALA A 251 -3.14 -3.99 2.22
N ARG A 252 -2.37 -4.32 1.18
CA ARG A 252 -1.01 -4.85 1.31
C ARG A 252 -0.03 -3.95 0.59
N PHE A 253 0.90 -3.40 1.35
CA PHE A 253 2.00 -2.60 0.82
C PHE A 253 3.26 -3.47 0.84
N ALA A 254 4.10 -3.31 -0.17
CA ALA A 254 5.38 -4.01 -0.23
C ALA A 254 6.53 -2.99 -0.34
N PHE A 255 7.55 -3.18 0.50
CA PHE A 255 8.78 -2.39 0.51
C PHE A 255 9.99 -3.30 0.52
N PRO A 256 11.16 -2.85 0.01
CA PRO A 256 12.39 -3.57 0.25
C PRO A 256 12.73 -3.53 1.74
N VAL A 257 13.30 -4.60 2.29
CA VAL A 257 13.76 -4.61 3.70
C VAL A 257 14.81 -3.54 3.97
N MET A 258 15.56 -3.15 2.93
CA MET A 258 16.51 -2.04 2.94
C MET A 258 16.10 -0.98 1.92
N SER A 259 15.78 0.22 2.39
CA SER A 259 15.47 1.36 1.53
C SER A 259 16.67 2.26 1.35
N VAL A 260 17.03 2.56 0.11
CA VAL A 260 18.06 3.57 -0.24
C VAL A 260 17.50 4.98 -0.29
N MET A 261 16.18 5.14 -0.18
CA MET A 261 15.48 6.41 -0.22
C MET A 261 14.86 6.71 1.16
N ASP A 262 14.60 7.98 1.39
CA ASP A 262 13.84 8.43 2.54
C ASP A 262 12.44 7.77 2.54
N ILE A 263 12.17 6.98 3.57
CA ILE A 263 10.94 6.19 3.68
C ILE A 263 9.69 7.06 3.72
N ASP A 264 9.74 8.26 4.28
CA ASP A 264 8.58 9.16 4.32
C ASP A 264 8.15 9.59 2.92
N ASN A 265 9.11 9.82 2.02
CA ASN A 265 8.80 10.15 0.63
C ASN A 265 8.23 8.95 -0.13
N VAL A 266 8.77 7.76 0.11
CA VAL A 266 8.28 6.53 -0.51
C VAL A 266 6.88 6.21 0.00
N MET A 267 6.66 6.29 1.32
CA MET A 267 5.36 6.02 1.95
C MET A 267 4.28 7.00 1.48
N LEU A 268 4.59 8.30 1.34
CA LEU A 268 3.65 9.28 0.78
C LEU A 268 3.21 8.94 -0.64
N ASN A 269 4.13 8.44 -1.46
CA ASN A 269 3.82 8.01 -2.82
C ASN A 269 2.88 6.80 -2.82
N VAL A 270 3.18 5.79 -1.99
CA VAL A 270 2.36 4.59 -1.82
C VAL A 270 0.98 4.94 -1.26
N ALA A 271 0.93 5.82 -0.25
CA ALA A 271 -0.33 6.30 0.32
C ALA A 271 -1.20 7.07 -0.70
N GLY A 272 -0.58 7.87 -1.58
CA GLY A 272 -1.29 8.52 -2.67
C GLY A 272 -1.90 7.52 -3.64
N HIS A 273 -1.17 6.49 -4.03
CA HIS A 273 -1.71 5.40 -4.83
C HIS A 273 -2.85 4.67 -4.11
N TYR A 274 -2.67 4.39 -2.82
CA TYR A 274 -3.68 3.75 -1.99
C TYR A 274 -4.98 4.59 -1.91
N ARG A 275 -4.86 5.91 -1.64
CA ARG A 275 -6.02 6.82 -1.61
C ARG A 275 -6.85 6.77 -2.90
N TRP A 276 -6.17 6.77 -4.04
CA TRP A 276 -6.83 6.66 -5.34
C TRP A 276 -7.51 5.31 -5.51
N GLU A 277 -6.78 4.23 -5.33
CA GLU A 277 -7.26 2.88 -5.63
C GLU A 277 -8.36 2.43 -4.66
N ILE A 278 -8.27 2.77 -3.38
CA ILE A 278 -9.34 2.43 -2.42
C ILE A 278 -10.64 3.17 -2.77
N CYS A 279 -10.57 4.45 -3.14
CA CYS A 279 -11.74 5.19 -3.59
C CYS A 279 -12.33 4.57 -4.87
N ARG A 280 -11.50 4.26 -5.85
CA ARG A 280 -11.89 3.60 -7.10
C ARG A 280 -12.61 2.27 -6.85
N LYS A 281 -12.08 1.44 -5.94
CA LYS A 281 -12.67 0.15 -5.57
C LYS A 281 -14.01 0.31 -4.83
N MET A 282 -14.09 1.28 -3.92
CA MET A 282 -15.31 1.56 -3.17
C MET A 282 -16.45 2.04 -4.08
N GLN A 283 -16.15 2.84 -5.11
CA GLN A 283 -17.10 3.33 -6.10
C GLN A 283 -17.43 2.29 -7.19
N GLY A 284 -16.57 1.28 -7.37
CA GLY A 284 -16.77 0.23 -8.37
C GLY A 284 -16.85 0.78 -9.80
N VAL A 285 -17.87 0.38 -10.56
CA VAL A 285 -18.03 0.79 -11.98
C VAL A 285 -18.27 2.30 -12.17
N ARG A 286 -18.69 2.99 -11.13
CA ARG A 286 -18.97 4.44 -11.17
C ARG A 286 -17.82 5.31 -10.66
N TRP A 287 -16.63 4.77 -10.53
CA TRP A 287 -15.48 5.45 -9.94
C TRP A 287 -15.12 6.79 -10.62
N ASN A 288 -15.49 6.98 -11.88
CA ASN A 288 -15.26 8.18 -12.68
C ASN A 288 -16.56 8.96 -13.03
N ASP A 289 -17.68 8.57 -12.45
CA ASP A 289 -18.97 9.26 -12.64
C ASP A 289 -19.03 10.47 -11.70
N VAL A 290 -19.02 11.67 -12.26
CA VAL A 290 -19.03 12.93 -11.50
C VAL A 290 -20.26 13.09 -10.62
N THR A 291 -21.36 12.41 -10.92
CA THR A 291 -22.59 12.44 -10.09
C THR A 291 -22.39 11.79 -8.73
N GLU A 292 -21.42 10.85 -8.60
CA GLU A 292 -21.08 10.18 -7.34
C GLU A 292 -20.32 11.08 -6.35
N LYS A 293 -19.78 12.22 -6.79
CA LYS A 293 -19.04 13.20 -5.96
C LYS A 293 -17.97 12.54 -5.07
N SER A 294 -17.13 11.72 -5.67
CA SER A 294 -16.01 11.04 -5.02
C SER A 294 -14.68 11.66 -5.42
N LEU A 295 -13.61 11.32 -4.67
CA LEU A 295 -12.24 11.76 -5.00
C LEU A 295 -11.88 11.44 -6.45
N THR A 296 -12.07 10.19 -6.87
CA THR A 296 -11.68 9.73 -8.19
C THR A 296 -12.53 10.34 -9.29
N SER A 297 -13.85 10.51 -9.07
CA SER A 297 -14.75 11.07 -10.09
C SER A 297 -14.51 12.57 -10.32
N GLU A 298 -14.37 13.36 -9.24
CA GLU A 298 -14.14 14.81 -9.38
C GLU A 298 -12.72 15.07 -9.93
N TYR A 299 -11.71 14.29 -9.53
CA TYR A 299 -10.37 14.45 -10.05
C TYR A 299 -10.25 13.98 -11.51
N TYR A 300 -10.98 12.93 -11.89
CA TYR A 300 -11.11 12.49 -13.28
C TYR A 300 -11.74 13.59 -14.15
N ASP A 301 -12.87 14.13 -13.73
CA ASP A 301 -13.58 15.22 -14.45
C ASP A 301 -12.68 16.45 -14.63
N TYR A 302 -12.01 16.85 -13.56
CA TYR A 302 -11.03 17.93 -13.59
C TYR A 302 -9.97 17.74 -14.68
N LEU A 303 -9.33 16.56 -14.75
CA LEU A 303 -8.28 16.27 -15.73
C LEU A 303 -8.84 16.04 -17.14
N ALA A 304 -10.01 15.43 -17.30
CA ALA A 304 -10.64 15.20 -18.58
C ALA A 304 -11.05 16.53 -19.26
N PHE A 305 -11.52 17.49 -18.47
CA PHE A 305 -12.06 18.75 -18.96
C PHE A 305 -11.21 19.99 -18.60
N TYR A 306 -9.95 19.86 -18.19
CA TYR A 306 -9.10 20.99 -17.75
C TYR A 306 -9.03 22.14 -18.76
N LYS A 307 -9.05 21.84 -20.07
CA LYS A 307 -9.01 22.86 -21.13
C LYS A 307 -10.22 23.80 -21.08
N LYS A 308 -11.40 23.27 -20.76
CA LYS A 308 -12.67 24.02 -20.68
C LYS A 308 -12.87 24.69 -19.33
N ASN A 309 -12.09 24.33 -18.30
CA ASN A 309 -12.25 24.85 -16.95
C ASN A 309 -11.85 26.34 -16.88
N LYS A 310 -12.81 27.21 -16.57
CA LYS A 310 -12.64 28.67 -16.46
C LYS A 310 -11.85 29.10 -15.21
N SER A 311 -11.78 28.25 -14.19
CA SER A 311 -11.05 28.53 -12.94
C SER A 311 -9.54 28.31 -13.06
N LEU A 312 -9.06 27.75 -14.18
CA LEU A 312 -7.64 27.51 -14.47
C LEU A 312 -7.08 28.61 -15.37
N SER A 313 -5.93 29.18 -14.96
CA SER A 313 -5.17 30.08 -15.82
C SER A 313 -4.60 29.36 -17.04
N VAL A 314 -4.13 30.11 -18.03
CA VAL A 314 -3.48 29.57 -19.24
C VAL A 314 -2.24 28.77 -18.85
N GLU A 315 -1.40 29.33 -17.96
CA GLU A 315 -0.18 28.68 -17.46
C GLU A 315 -0.50 27.38 -16.73
N ALA A 316 -1.57 27.35 -15.91
CA ALA A 316 -2.00 26.13 -15.24
C ALA A 316 -2.43 25.04 -16.23
N LYS A 317 -3.15 25.41 -17.29
CA LYS A 317 -3.57 24.48 -18.35
C LYS A 317 -2.36 23.91 -19.12
N GLU A 318 -1.38 24.72 -19.45
CA GLU A 318 -0.15 24.25 -20.13
C GLU A 318 0.68 23.35 -19.21
N LYS A 319 0.78 23.66 -17.90
CA LYS A 319 1.43 22.81 -16.92
C LYS A 319 0.74 21.44 -16.83
N ILE A 320 -0.59 21.39 -16.74
CA ILE A 320 -1.37 20.14 -16.71
C ILE A 320 -1.12 19.32 -17.97
N LYS A 321 -1.16 19.96 -19.14
CA LYS A 321 -0.87 19.31 -20.44
C LYS A 321 0.52 18.68 -20.45
N SER A 322 1.54 19.42 -20.02
CA SER A 322 2.92 18.94 -19.95
C SER A 322 3.06 17.75 -18.98
N GLN A 323 2.43 17.84 -17.80
CA GLN A 323 2.44 16.77 -16.81
C GLN A 323 1.70 15.51 -17.30
N LEU A 324 0.55 15.67 -17.99
CA LEU A 324 -0.17 14.54 -18.60
C LEU A 324 0.68 13.83 -19.65
N LEU A 325 1.39 14.58 -20.49
CA LEU A 325 2.32 14.00 -21.47
C LEU A 325 3.45 13.23 -20.78
N LYS A 326 4.07 13.82 -19.74
CA LYS A 326 5.12 13.17 -18.95
C LYS A 326 4.65 11.89 -18.29
N ASN A 327 3.43 11.87 -17.79
CA ASN A 327 2.81 10.72 -17.11
C ASN A 327 2.04 9.78 -18.07
N LYS A 328 2.26 9.90 -19.39
CA LYS A 328 1.59 9.06 -20.41
C LYS A 328 0.08 9.02 -20.28
N GLY A 329 -0.54 10.13 -19.89
CA GLY A 329 -1.98 10.26 -19.69
C GLY A 329 -2.52 9.62 -18.42
N SER A 330 -1.70 9.15 -17.49
CA SER A 330 -2.13 8.54 -16.23
C SER A 330 -2.69 9.57 -15.25
N TYR A 331 -4.00 9.56 -15.03
CA TYR A 331 -4.67 10.42 -14.05
C TYR A 331 -4.31 10.03 -12.61
N THR A 332 -4.10 8.75 -12.36
CA THR A 332 -3.60 8.26 -11.06
C THR A 332 -2.26 8.89 -10.72
N GLN A 333 -1.30 8.88 -11.66
CA GLN A 333 0.02 9.49 -11.43
C GLN A 333 -0.08 11.01 -11.21
N MET A 334 -0.98 11.69 -11.92
CA MET A 334 -1.24 13.11 -11.70
C MET A 334 -1.76 13.38 -10.30
N PHE A 335 -2.74 12.58 -9.86
CA PHE A 335 -3.27 12.67 -8.51
C PHE A 335 -2.19 12.42 -7.46
N VAL A 336 -1.38 11.36 -7.59
CA VAL A 336 -0.32 11.02 -6.64
C VAL A 336 0.70 12.15 -6.52
N GLN A 337 1.09 12.76 -7.64
CA GLN A 337 2.00 13.91 -7.61
C GLN A 337 1.39 15.11 -6.87
N ASP A 338 0.14 15.44 -7.14
CA ASP A 338 -0.54 16.55 -6.46
C ASP A 338 -0.80 16.22 -4.98
N TYR A 339 -1.10 14.96 -4.62
CA TYR A 339 -1.24 14.50 -3.25
C TYR A 339 0.08 14.66 -2.46
N VAL A 340 1.22 14.26 -3.04
CA VAL A 340 2.54 14.46 -2.42
C VAL A 340 2.83 15.94 -2.21
N LEU A 341 2.52 16.79 -3.19
CA LEU A 341 2.70 18.25 -3.06
C LEU A 341 1.77 18.83 -1.99
N TRP A 342 0.52 18.36 -1.91
CA TRP A 342 -0.46 18.71 -0.91
C TRP A 342 0.07 18.41 0.50
N MET A 343 0.54 17.18 0.73
CA MET A 343 1.04 16.72 2.02
C MET A 343 2.35 17.43 2.44
N LYS A 344 3.30 17.63 1.52
CA LYS A 344 4.64 18.15 1.85
C LYS A 344 4.72 19.67 1.94
N TYR A 345 3.95 20.37 1.12
CA TYR A 345 4.10 21.81 0.94
C TYR A 345 2.85 22.60 1.33
N GLU A 346 1.68 22.19 0.88
CA GLU A 346 0.46 22.95 1.15
C GLU A 346 0.08 22.85 2.65
N SER A 347 0.39 21.75 3.33
CA SER A 347 0.27 21.61 4.79
C SER A 347 1.08 22.65 5.58
N LYS A 348 2.09 23.26 4.95
CA LYS A 348 2.95 24.30 5.50
C LYS A 348 2.62 25.69 4.95
N GLY A 349 1.51 25.84 4.23
CA GLY A 349 1.10 27.10 3.60
C GLY A 349 1.82 27.46 2.30
N ASN A 350 2.63 26.54 1.73
CA ASN A 350 3.38 26.76 0.50
C ASN A 350 2.59 26.25 -0.71
N PHE A 351 2.05 27.16 -1.53
CA PHE A 351 1.24 26.82 -2.69
C PHE A 351 2.04 26.14 -3.80
N ARG A 352 1.72 24.88 -4.09
CA ARG A 352 2.34 24.09 -5.15
C ARG A 352 1.29 23.44 -6.07
N VAL A 353 0.09 23.23 -5.56
CA VAL A 353 -1.03 22.62 -6.28
C VAL A 353 -1.90 23.73 -6.87
N ASN A 354 -2.48 23.50 -8.06
CA ASN A 354 -3.39 24.49 -8.65
C ASN A 354 -4.72 24.56 -7.88
N LYS A 355 -5.48 25.64 -8.11
CA LYS A 355 -6.71 25.93 -7.37
C LYS A 355 -7.72 24.79 -7.40
N VAL A 356 -7.95 24.16 -8.56
CA VAL A 356 -8.96 23.12 -8.71
C VAL A 356 -8.56 21.85 -7.99
N ALA A 357 -7.33 21.40 -8.18
CA ALA A 357 -6.80 20.22 -7.47
C ALA A 357 -6.79 20.47 -5.94
N ARG A 358 -6.45 21.69 -5.48
CA ARG A 358 -6.51 22.07 -4.06
C ARG A 358 -7.91 21.95 -3.51
N GLU A 359 -8.94 22.44 -4.21
CA GLU A 359 -10.34 22.32 -3.78
C GLU A 359 -10.79 20.85 -3.66
N ILE A 360 -10.34 19.97 -4.57
CA ILE A 360 -10.63 18.53 -4.50
C ILE A 360 -9.89 17.87 -3.33
N LEU A 361 -8.58 18.12 -3.23
CA LEU A 361 -7.76 17.54 -2.16
C LEU A 361 -8.22 17.96 -0.77
N SER A 362 -8.58 19.23 -0.58
CA SER A 362 -9.09 19.70 0.71
C SER A 362 -10.40 19.05 1.13
N LYS A 363 -11.21 18.63 0.17
CA LYS A 363 -12.49 17.96 0.41
C LYS A 363 -12.33 16.48 0.75
N TYR A 364 -11.42 15.78 0.07
CA TYR A 364 -11.30 14.32 0.16
C TYR A 364 -10.05 13.84 0.91
N CYS A 365 -9.01 14.68 1.01
CA CYS A 365 -7.77 14.43 1.76
C CYS A 365 -7.54 15.62 2.72
N PRO A 366 -8.49 15.91 3.63
CA PRO A 366 -8.39 17.08 4.51
C PRO A 366 -7.27 16.89 5.51
N PHE A 367 -6.58 17.98 5.83
CA PHE A 367 -5.65 18.00 6.96
C PHE A 367 -6.38 17.84 8.29
N VAL A 368 -5.68 17.39 9.32
CA VAL A 368 -6.18 17.42 10.70
C VAL A 368 -6.55 18.83 11.13
N ALA A 369 -7.45 18.95 12.12
CA ALA A 369 -7.99 20.23 12.57
C ALA A 369 -6.93 21.28 12.91
N ASP A 370 -5.87 20.91 13.63
CA ASP A 370 -4.76 21.81 14.00
C ASP A 370 -4.05 22.42 12.79
N THR A 371 -3.81 21.60 11.76
CA THR A 371 -3.18 22.07 10.53
C THR A 371 -4.12 22.98 9.75
N ARG A 372 -5.42 22.61 9.66
CA ARG A 372 -6.43 23.46 9.02
C ARG A 372 -6.52 24.83 9.74
N TYR A 373 -6.57 24.81 11.06
CA TYR A 373 -6.65 26.04 11.87
C TYR A 373 -5.48 26.99 11.60
N LYS A 374 -4.25 26.49 11.60
CA LYS A 374 -3.05 27.28 11.28
C LYS A 374 -3.11 27.87 9.87
N LEU A 375 -3.66 27.15 8.91
CA LEU A 375 -3.76 27.60 7.53
C LEU A 375 -4.90 28.61 7.28
N LEU A 376 -5.89 28.75 8.19
CA LEU A 376 -6.98 29.70 8.07
C LEU A 376 -6.54 31.17 8.09
N GLU A 377 -5.34 31.48 8.56
CA GLU A 377 -4.75 32.82 8.46
C GLU A 377 -4.60 33.25 6.99
N ASN A 378 -4.41 32.29 6.08
CA ASN A 378 -4.29 32.55 4.67
C ASN A 378 -5.68 32.55 4.00
N PRO A 379 -6.10 33.66 3.32
CA PRO A 379 -7.42 33.79 2.69
C PRO A 379 -7.75 32.70 1.67
N ILE A 380 -6.73 32.14 0.98
CA ILE A 380 -6.95 31.07 -0.03
C ILE A 380 -7.43 29.81 0.66
N PHE A 381 -6.82 29.41 1.77
CA PHE A 381 -7.24 28.23 2.53
C PHE A 381 -8.58 28.44 3.25
N ARG A 382 -8.85 29.65 3.71
CA ARG A 382 -10.11 29.98 4.42
C ARG A 382 -11.34 29.58 3.60
N GLY A 383 -11.37 29.96 2.32
CA GLY A 383 -12.49 29.62 1.44
C GLY A 383 -12.62 28.13 1.14
N VAL A 384 -11.50 27.41 1.14
CA VAL A 384 -11.45 25.97 0.84
C VAL A 384 -11.90 25.17 2.07
N PHE A 385 -11.34 25.46 3.24
CA PHE A 385 -11.68 24.74 4.46
C PHE A 385 -13.06 25.05 5.01
N SER A 386 -13.58 26.27 4.80
CA SER A 386 -14.98 26.60 5.17
C SER A 386 -16.00 25.69 4.46
N LYS A 387 -15.75 25.31 3.19
CA LYS A 387 -16.59 24.34 2.48
C LYS A 387 -16.49 22.95 3.09
N TYR A 388 -15.30 22.53 3.46
CA TYR A 388 -15.04 21.25 4.12
C TYR A 388 -15.72 21.18 5.49
N GLU A 389 -15.56 22.19 6.35
CA GLU A 389 -16.17 22.24 7.67
C GLU A 389 -17.70 22.15 7.60
N ASN A 390 -18.34 22.89 6.68
CA ASN A 390 -19.78 22.78 6.46
C ASN A 390 -20.19 21.35 6.03
N TYR A 391 -19.41 20.70 5.18
CA TYR A 391 -19.67 19.32 4.78
C TYR A 391 -19.59 18.36 5.98
N VAL A 392 -18.54 18.47 6.80
CA VAL A 392 -18.33 17.62 7.98
C VAL A 392 -19.48 17.77 8.99
N ILE A 393 -19.89 19.00 9.29
CA ILE A 393 -21.00 19.28 10.21
C ILE A 393 -22.29 18.55 9.74
N VAL A 394 -22.57 18.56 8.45
CA VAL A 394 -23.73 17.86 7.89
C VAL A 394 -23.61 16.35 8.06
N GLN A 395 -22.42 15.78 7.78
CA GLN A 395 -22.19 14.34 7.91
C GLN A 395 -22.24 13.89 9.37
N GLU A 396 -21.59 14.64 10.27
CA GLU A 396 -21.62 14.37 11.71
C GLU A 396 -23.05 14.39 12.24
N THR A 397 -23.85 15.40 11.85
CA THR A 397 -25.26 15.52 12.26
C THR A 397 -26.09 14.33 11.79
N LYS A 398 -25.90 13.90 10.54
CA LYS A 398 -26.57 12.71 10.00
C LYS A 398 -26.21 11.47 10.81
N PHE A 399 -24.92 11.29 11.10
CA PHE A 399 -24.45 10.15 11.87
C PHE A 399 -24.96 10.16 13.32
N LYS A 400 -24.92 11.30 14.01
CA LYS A 400 -25.51 11.48 15.34
C LYS A 400 -27.01 11.14 15.38
N ASN A 401 -27.77 11.54 14.36
CA ASN A 401 -29.19 11.20 14.26
C ASN A 401 -29.40 9.69 14.05
N ALA A 402 -28.55 9.03 13.27
CA ALA A 402 -28.59 7.57 13.08
C ALA A 402 -28.28 6.83 14.41
N LEU A 403 -27.23 7.27 15.13
CA LEU A 403 -26.89 6.73 16.45
C LEU A 403 -28.01 6.92 17.47
N LYS A 404 -28.64 8.10 17.49
CA LYS A 404 -29.79 8.38 18.37
C LYS A 404 -30.94 7.43 18.05
N LYS A 405 -31.33 7.29 16.79
CA LYS A 405 -32.37 6.34 16.36
C LYS A 405 -32.05 4.92 16.82
N TYR A 406 -30.84 4.44 16.61
CA TYR A 406 -30.40 3.11 17.04
C TYR A 406 -30.52 2.91 18.56
N LYS A 407 -30.06 3.90 19.35
CA LYS A 407 -30.16 3.90 20.81
C LYS A 407 -31.60 3.93 21.30
N ASP A 408 -32.47 4.75 20.69
CA ASP A 408 -33.90 4.86 21.05
C ASP A 408 -34.65 3.52 20.82
N HIS A 409 -34.13 2.65 19.94
CA HIS A 409 -34.65 1.30 19.70
C HIS A 409 -33.92 0.20 20.51
N GLY A 410 -33.18 0.57 21.56
CA GLY A 410 -32.52 -0.36 22.48
C GLY A 410 -31.13 -0.81 22.09
N GLY A 411 -30.57 -0.29 20.99
CA GLY A 411 -29.20 -0.62 20.59
C GLY A 411 -28.14 0.00 21.51
N GLU A 412 -27.06 -0.73 21.73
CA GLU A 412 -25.92 -0.27 22.54
C GLU A 412 -24.87 0.44 21.67
N ILE A 413 -24.37 1.58 22.17
CA ILE A 413 -23.31 2.31 21.49
C ILE A 413 -21.97 1.62 21.79
N THR A 414 -21.46 0.87 20.81
CA THR A 414 -20.19 0.14 20.90
C THR A 414 -18.99 1.08 20.77
N VAL A 415 -17.80 0.61 21.12
CA VAL A 415 -16.52 1.33 20.93
C VAL A 415 -16.36 1.70 19.46
N GLU A 416 -16.67 0.79 18.54
CA GLU A 416 -16.57 1.01 17.08
C GLU A 416 -17.47 2.18 16.62
N LEU A 417 -18.67 2.30 17.15
CA LEU A 417 -19.57 3.43 16.84
C LEU A 417 -19.07 4.76 17.41
N MET A 418 -18.42 4.72 18.60
CA MET A 418 -17.79 5.91 19.19
C MET A 418 -16.56 6.36 18.40
N GLU A 419 -15.73 5.43 17.94
CA GLU A 419 -14.59 5.72 17.07
C GLU A 419 -15.03 6.34 15.74
N ALA A 420 -16.11 5.80 15.14
CA ALA A 420 -16.70 6.36 13.93
C ALA A 420 -17.23 7.79 14.13
N LEU A 421 -17.77 8.11 15.32
CA LEU A 421 -18.16 9.48 15.67
C LEU A 421 -16.93 10.39 15.83
N HIS A 422 -15.89 9.89 16.48
CA HIS A 422 -14.64 10.65 16.67
C HIS A 422 -13.96 11.02 15.35
N TYR A 423 -14.16 10.26 14.29
CA TYR A 423 -13.66 10.60 12.95
C TYR A 423 -14.09 12.01 12.49
N TYR A 424 -15.34 12.42 12.77
CA TYR A 424 -15.87 13.73 12.37
C TYR A 424 -15.36 14.89 13.23
N GLN A 425 -14.62 14.59 14.31
CA GLN A 425 -14.06 15.58 15.22
C GLN A 425 -12.56 15.85 14.98
N LYS A 426 -11.95 15.04 14.10
CA LYS A 426 -10.54 15.21 13.66
C LYS A 426 -10.43 16.31 12.62
#